data_7a4d947b5dc577f633e0019a2da8f541
#
_entry.id   7a4d947b5dc577f633e0019a2da8f541
#
_cell.length_a   1.000
_cell.length_b   1.000
_cell.length_c   1.000
_cell.angle_alpha   90.00
_cell.angle_beta   90.00
_cell.angle_gamma   90.00
#
_symmetry.space_group_name_H-M   'P 1'
#
loop_
_entity.id
_entity.type
_entity.pdbx_description
1 polymer ?
#
loop_
_entity_poly.entity_id
_entity_poly.type
_entity_poly.pdbx_seq_one_letter_code
_entity_poly.pdbx_strand_id
1 'polypeptide(L)'
;MIAVKAARRAGKIINQASQSIDLLTVTKKSHSDYVSEVDRAAEDAILSVLKAAYPDHAILAEESGQQGNRSKSDYLWIIDPLDGTTNFLHGFPKYSVSIGLAYRGTLTHAVVYDPVMNELFTASKGAGAYMNDRRIRVSKRIRLEDC
;
A
#
# COMPACT_ATOMS: atom_id res chain seq x y z
N MET A 1 6.48 -12.60 5.49
CA MET A 1 6.23 -12.33 4.06
C MET A 1 6.86 -10.99 3.69
N ILE A 2 7.59 -10.90 2.55
CA ILE A 2 8.35 -9.68 2.16
C ILE A 2 7.43 -8.47 1.94
N ALA A 3 6.27 -8.67 1.32
CA ALA A 3 5.29 -7.59 1.11
C ALA A 3 4.82 -6.96 2.44
N VAL A 4 4.62 -7.76 3.50
CA VAL A 4 4.27 -7.25 4.83
C VAL A 4 5.39 -6.37 5.40
N LYS A 5 6.66 -6.80 5.25
CA LYS A 5 7.81 -5.98 5.66
C LYS A 5 7.86 -4.65 4.91
N ALA A 6 7.60 -4.68 3.59
CA ALA A 6 7.55 -3.49 2.75
C ALA A 6 6.43 -2.53 3.18
N ALA A 7 5.20 -3.04 3.33
CA ALA A 7 4.04 -2.25 3.75
C ALA A 7 4.24 -1.61 5.13
N ARG A 8 4.77 -2.34 6.12
CA ARG A 8 5.05 -1.78 7.45
C ARG A 8 6.14 -0.71 7.41
N ARG A 9 7.14 -0.84 6.54
CA ARG A 9 8.20 0.16 6.39
C ARG A 9 7.64 1.46 5.80
N ALA A 10 6.80 1.37 4.76
CA ALA A 10 6.11 2.52 4.18
C ALA A 10 5.15 3.17 5.20
N GLY A 11 4.32 2.37 5.88
CA GLY A 11 3.40 2.87 6.89
C GLY A 11 4.08 3.61 8.05
N LYS A 12 5.31 3.22 8.42
CA LYS A 12 6.10 3.98 9.41
C LYS A 12 6.44 5.38 8.90
N ILE A 13 6.82 5.52 7.62
CA ILE A 13 7.12 6.82 6.99
C ILE A 13 5.86 7.68 6.97
N ILE A 14 4.74 7.11 6.53
CA ILE A 14 3.46 7.81 6.46
C ILE A 14 3.00 8.31 7.84
N ASN A 15 3.08 7.45 8.88
CA ASN A 15 2.71 7.84 10.25
C ASN A 15 3.62 8.93 10.82
N GLN A 16 4.90 8.91 10.52
CA GLN A 16 5.81 9.99 10.93
C GLN A 16 5.45 11.30 10.24
N ALA A 17 5.15 11.25 8.94
CA ALA A 17 4.77 12.41 8.17
C ALA A 17 3.41 12.99 8.59
N SER A 18 2.44 12.16 8.94
CA SER A 18 1.10 12.62 9.38
C SER A 18 1.14 13.50 10.62
N GLN A 19 2.09 13.28 11.52
CA GLN A 19 2.28 14.10 12.72
C GLN A 19 2.78 15.51 12.40
N SER A 20 3.33 15.74 11.20
CA SER A 20 3.88 17.03 10.78
C SER A 20 2.90 17.82 9.92
N ILE A 21 1.82 17.23 9.44
CA ILE A 21 0.83 17.90 8.57
C ILE A 21 0.21 19.11 9.28
N ASP A 22 -0.19 18.97 10.53
CA ASP A 22 -0.81 20.02 11.33
C ASP A 22 0.15 21.19 11.63
N LEU A 23 1.46 20.96 11.53
CA LEU A 23 2.49 21.97 11.76
C LEU A 23 2.79 22.80 10.50
N LEU A 24 2.33 22.36 9.34
CA LEU A 24 2.51 23.08 8.08
C LEU A 24 1.51 24.23 7.99
N THR A 25 1.87 25.38 8.53
CA THR A 25 1.19 26.68 8.31
C THR A 25 1.35 27.13 6.85
N VAL A 26 0.66 26.46 5.89
CA VAL A 26 1.10 26.62 4.52
C VAL A 26 -0.05 26.66 3.51
N THR A 27 0.26 27.33 2.38
CA THR A 27 -0.60 27.45 1.21
C THR A 27 -0.99 26.04 0.67
N LYS A 28 -2.15 25.97 0.03
CA LYS A 28 -2.68 24.73 -0.59
C LYS A 28 -1.65 24.01 -1.48
N LYS A 29 -0.75 24.75 -2.13
CA LYS A 29 0.30 24.23 -3.00
C LYS A 29 1.37 23.44 -2.25
N SER A 30 1.80 23.92 -1.09
CA SER A 30 2.84 23.24 -0.31
C SER A 30 2.32 22.01 0.44
N HIS A 31 1.03 21.93 0.75
CA HIS A 31 0.41 20.70 1.27
C HIS A 31 0.43 19.59 0.22
N SER A 32 0.08 19.91 -1.03
CA SER A 32 0.12 18.94 -2.12
C SER A 32 1.54 18.46 -2.43
N ASP A 33 2.53 19.37 -2.41
CA ASP A 33 3.94 19.03 -2.63
C ASP A 33 4.45 18.12 -1.50
N TYR A 34 4.11 18.40 -0.25
CA TYR A 34 4.47 17.58 0.90
C TYR A 34 3.89 16.17 0.82
N VAL A 35 2.61 16.06 0.46
CA VAL A 35 1.96 14.73 0.29
C VAL A 35 2.66 13.93 -0.80
N SER A 36 3.01 14.56 -1.94
CA SER A 36 3.74 13.89 -3.01
C SER A 36 5.15 13.44 -2.58
N GLU A 37 5.82 14.19 -1.69
CA GLU A 37 7.11 13.77 -1.11
C GLU A 37 6.95 12.54 -0.20
N VAL A 38 5.90 12.51 0.63
CA VAL A 38 5.59 11.38 1.51
C VAL A 38 5.27 10.13 0.70
N ASP A 39 4.47 10.28 -0.35
CA ASP A 39 4.06 9.20 -1.23
C ASP A 39 5.28 8.56 -1.91
N ARG A 40 6.15 9.38 -2.50
CA ARG A 40 7.42 8.92 -3.11
C ARG A 40 8.34 8.26 -2.10
N ALA A 41 8.47 8.81 -0.90
CA ALA A 41 9.31 8.22 0.15
C ALA A 41 8.77 6.86 0.61
N ALA A 42 7.44 6.71 0.69
CA ALA A 42 6.78 5.44 0.98
C ALA A 42 7.01 4.42 -0.15
N GLU A 43 6.87 4.84 -1.41
CA GLU A 43 7.14 4.02 -2.58
C GLU A 43 8.60 3.53 -2.61
N ASP A 44 9.57 4.43 -2.44
CA ASP A 44 10.99 4.09 -2.42
C ASP A 44 11.33 3.05 -1.34
N ALA A 45 10.69 3.17 -0.17
CA ALA A 45 10.85 2.21 0.91
C ALA A 45 10.31 0.82 0.53
N ILE A 46 9.17 0.75 -0.17
CA ILE A 46 8.61 -0.51 -0.68
C ILE A 46 9.53 -1.10 -1.75
N LEU A 47 9.92 -0.29 -2.75
CA LEU A 47 10.78 -0.69 -3.85
C LEU A 47 12.11 -1.25 -3.35
N SER A 48 12.74 -0.58 -2.38
CA SER A 48 13.99 -1.04 -1.76
C SER A 48 13.88 -2.45 -1.17
N VAL A 49 12.77 -2.74 -0.48
CA VAL A 49 12.54 -4.06 0.12
C VAL A 49 12.25 -5.13 -0.93
N LEU A 50 11.43 -4.81 -1.94
CA LEU A 50 11.03 -5.76 -2.96
C LEU A 50 12.19 -6.09 -3.91
N LYS A 51 12.94 -5.09 -4.38
CA LYS A 51 14.09 -5.28 -5.29
C LYS A 51 15.25 -6.03 -4.61
N ALA A 52 15.47 -5.79 -3.33
CA ALA A 52 16.48 -6.55 -2.59
C ALA A 52 16.15 -8.04 -2.45
N ALA A 53 14.85 -8.38 -2.36
CA ALA A 53 14.40 -9.76 -2.21
C ALA A 53 14.13 -10.45 -3.57
N TYR A 54 13.70 -9.69 -4.57
CA TYR A 54 13.26 -10.19 -5.87
C TYR A 54 13.71 -9.25 -7.00
N PRO A 55 15.02 -9.22 -7.33
CA PRO A 55 15.59 -8.26 -8.28
C PRO A 55 15.04 -8.43 -9.71
N ASP A 56 14.60 -9.63 -10.08
CA ASP A 56 14.12 -9.95 -11.42
C ASP A 56 12.60 -9.79 -11.61
N HIS A 57 11.86 -9.41 -10.54
CA HIS A 57 10.43 -9.18 -10.65
C HIS A 57 10.15 -7.81 -11.29
N ALA A 58 9.12 -7.75 -12.14
CA ALA A 58 8.60 -6.50 -12.65
C ALA A 58 7.79 -5.78 -11.56
N ILE A 59 7.73 -4.45 -11.64
CA ILE A 59 7.00 -3.61 -10.71
C ILE A 59 6.18 -2.60 -11.51
N LEU A 60 4.93 -2.40 -11.09
CA LEU A 60 4.06 -1.30 -11.49
C LEU A 60 3.70 -0.53 -10.23
N ALA A 61 4.21 0.67 -10.10
CA ALA A 61 4.00 1.54 -8.96
C ALA A 61 3.30 2.83 -9.40
N GLU A 62 2.55 3.46 -8.51
CA GLU A 62 1.72 4.61 -8.83
C GLU A 62 2.58 5.82 -9.21
N GLU A 63 3.60 6.15 -8.40
CA GLU A 63 4.42 7.34 -8.56
C GLU A 63 5.49 7.19 -9.65
N SER A 64 6.22 6.09 -9.65
CA SER A 64 7.34 5.87 -10.60
C SER A 64 6.96 5.06 -11.84
N GLY A 65 5.73 4.58 -11.91
CA GLY A 65 5.25 3.80 -13.05
C GLY A 65 5.87 2.40 -13.16
N GLN A 66 6.03 1.94 -14.40
CA GLN A 66 6.54 0.59 -14.67
C GLN A 66 8.06 0.53 -14.54
N GLN A 67 8.55 -0.43 -13.76
CA GLN A 67 9.97 -0.71 -13.58
C GLN A 67 10.26 -2.19 -13.86
N GLY A 68 11.45 -2.45 -14.40
CA GLY A 68 11.84 -3.79 -14.83
C GLY A 68 11.20 -4.20 -16.18
N ASN A 69 11.54 -5.39 -16.63
CA ASN A 69 11.07 -5.88 -17.94
C ASN A 69 9.88 -6.83 -17.73
N ARG A 70 8.65 -6.30 -17.89
CA ARG A 70 7.41 -7.07 -17.78
C ARG A 70 7.33 -8.27 -18.74
N SER A 71 7.98 -8.19 -19.90
CA SER A 71 7.98 -9.29 -20.89
C SER A 71 8.93 -10.43 -20.50
N LYS A 72 9.84 -10.19 -19.56
CA LYS A 72 10.82 -11.19 -19.09
C LYS A 72 10.50 -11.74 -17.70
N SER A 73 9.51 -11.17 -16.98
CA SER A 73 9.14 -11.62 -15.65
C SER A 73 7.73 -12.16 -15.61
N ASP A 74 7.57 -13.37 -15.10
CA ASP A 74 6.26 -13.94 -14.78
C ASP A 74 5.58 -13.24 -13.58
N TYR A 75 6.38 -12.53 -12.76
CA TYR A 75 5.92 -11.87 -11.54
C TYR A 75 5.83 -10.36 -11.73
N LEU A 76 4.72 -9.78 -11.28
CA LEU A 76 4.47 -8.34 -11.29
C LEU A 76 3.98 -7.90 -9.91
N TRP A 77 4.73 -7.01 -9.27
CA TRP A 77 4.27 -6.26 -8.10
C TRP A 77 3.45 -5.06 -8.57
N ILE A 78 2.32 -4.83 -7.91
CA ILE A 78 1.43 -3.68 -8.14
C ILE A 78 1.37 -2.94 -6.81
N ILE A 79 1.74 -1.66 -6.81
CA ILE A 79 1.98 -0.89 -5.59
C ILE A 79 1.22 0.43 -5.67
N ASP A 80 0.44 0.71 -4.63
CA ASP A 80 -0.06 2.01 -4.28
C ASP A 80 0.49 2.33 -2.87
N PRO A 81 1.46 3.26 -2.79
CA PRO A 81 2.18 3.51 -1.54
C PRO A 81 1.36 4.28 -0.51
N LEU A 82 0.40 5.11 -0.93
CA LEU A 82 -0.47 5.92 -0.06
C LEU A 82 -1.89 6.03 -0.64
N ASP A 83 -2.64 4.93 -0.66
CA ASP A 83 -4.06 4.94 -1.00
C ASP A 83 -4.86 5.78 0.01
N GLY A 84 -5.59 6.78 -0.50
CA GLY A 84 -6.28 7.76 0.32
C GLY A 84 -5.50 9.06 0.53
N THR A 85 -4.72 9.49 -0.46
CA THR A 85 -3.90 10.72 -0.46
C THR A 85 -4.70 11.96 -0.06
N THR A 86 -5.95 12.07 -0.53
CA THR A 86 -6.86 13.16 -0.15
C THR A 86 -7.18 13.15 1.34
N ASN A 87 -7.41 11.98 1.92
CA ASN A 87 -7.65 11.84 3.37
C ASN A 87 -6.41 12.27 4.15
N PHE A 88 -5.26 11.78 3.73
CA PHE A 88 -3.98 12.16 4.35
C PHE A 88 -3.77 13.66 4.31
N LEU A 89 -3.98 14.31 3.15
CA LEU A 89 -3.85 15.76 2.95
C LEU A 89 -4.74 16.57 3.92
N HIS A 90 -5.93 16.08 4.22
CA HIS A 90 -6.90 16.74 5.11
C HIS A 90 -6.83 16.27 6.58
N GLY A 91 -5.80 15.52 6.96
CA GLY A 91 -5.67 15.00 8.32
C GLY A 91 -6.74 13.97 8.70
N PHE A 92 -7.49 13.43 7.72
CA PHE A 92 -8.46 12.39 7.99
C PHE A 92 -7.74 11.03 8.10
N PRO A 93 -7.79 10.36 9.28
CA PRO A 93 -6.92 9.22 9.59
C PRO A 93 -7.41 7.91 8.94
N LYS A 94 -7.63 7.91 7.62
CA LYS A 94 -8.07 6.74 6.85
C LYS A 94 -7.37 6.68 5.50
N TYR A 95 -6.24 6.01 5.48
CA TYR A 95 -5.39 5.76 4.33
C TYR A 95 -4.64 4.45 4.51
N SER A 96 -4.11 3.89 3.44
CA SER A 96 -3.46 2.59 3.48
C SER A 96 -2.29 2.47 2.53
N VAL A 97 -1.45 1.45 2.76
CA VAL A 97 -0.45 0.96 1.80
C VAL A 97 -1.01 -0.28 1.13
N SER A 98 -1.05 -0.32 -0.19
CA SER A 98 -1.56 -1.45 -0.95
C SER A 98 -0.47 -2.09 -1.81
N ILE A 99 -0.26 -3.41 -1.68
CA ILE A 99 0.74 -4.17 -2.43
C ILE A 99 0.12 -5.47 -2.92
N GLY A 100 0.06 -5.64 -4.23
CA GLY A 100 -0.37 -6.87 -4.89
C GLY A 100 0.79 -7.59 -5.57
N LEU A 101 0.74 -8.92 -5.65
CA LEU A 101 1.63 -9.73 -6.48
C LEU A 101 0.81 -10.53 -7.48
N ALA A 102 1.04 -10.30 -8.74
CA ALA A 102 0.51 -11.11 -9.83
C ALA A 102 1.56 -12.10 -10.34
N TYR A 103 1.13 -13.33 -10.63
CA TYR A 103 1.89 -14.34 -11.33
C TYR A 103 1.19 -14.64 -12.66
N ARG A 104 1.89 -14.45 -13.77
CA ARG A 104 1.34 -14.64 -15.14
C ARG A 104 -0.03 -13.96 -15.32
N GLY A 105 -0.14 -12.71 -14.88
CA GLY A 105 -1.36 -11.91 -14.99
C GLY A 105 -2.47 -12.23 -13.99
N THR A 106 -2.29 -13.22 -13.12
CA THR A 106 -3.26 -13.56 -12.07
C THR A 106 -2.78 -13.05 -10.71
N LEU A 107 -3.60 -12.26 -10.01
CA LEU A 107 -3.31 -11.84 -8.64
C LEU A 107 -3.26 -13.07 -7.72
N THR A 108 -2.14 -13.23 -7.01
CA THR A 108 -1.89 -14.39 -6.14
C THR A 108 -1.74 -14.03 -4.67
N HIS A 109 -1.19 -12.85 -4.39
CA HIS A 109 -1.01 -12.36 -3.02
C HIS A 109 -1.37 -10.89 -2.96
N ALA A 110 -1.87 -10.46 -1.81
CA ALA A 110 -2.17 -9.06 -1.53
C ALA A 110 -1.86 -8.73 -0.07
N VAL A 111 -1.44 -7.49 0.13
CA VAL A 111 -1.28 -6.86 1.44
C VAL A 111 -1.90 -5.48 1.36
N VAL A 112 -2.78 -5.15 2.32
CA VAL A 112 -3.25 -3.79 2.57
C VAL A 112 -2.96 -3.50 4.05
N TYR A 113 -2.28 -2.40 4.32
CA TYR A 113 -1.90 -2.01 5.67
C TYR A 113 -2.40 -0.62 6.00
N ASP A 114 -3.34 -0.52 6.95
CA ASP A 114 -3.75 0.73 7.57
C ASP A 114 -2.74 1.06 8.70
N PRO A 115 -1.87 2.07 8.52
CA PRO A 115 -0.84 2.37 9.49
C PRO A 115 -1.38 3.10 10.73
N VAL A 116 -2.54 3.75 10.62
CA VAL A 116 -3.17 4.48 11.73
C VAL A 116 -3.77 3.50 12.73
N MET A 117 -4.57 2.57 12.24
CA MET A 117 -5.21 1.54 13.07
C MET A 117 -4.30 0.35 13.36
N ASN A 118 -3.11 0.28 12.72
CA ASN A 118 -2.22 -0.87 12.74
C ASN A 118 -2.94 -2.17 12.32
N GLU A 119 -3.81 -2.06 11.32
CA GLU A 119 -4.55 -3.19 10.76
C GLU A 119 -3.85 -3.69 9.49
N LEU A 120 -3.44 -4.95 9.51
CA LEU A 120 -2.78 -5.62 8.42
C LEU A 120 -3.71 -6.63 7.78
N PHE A 121 -4.14 -6.35 6.56
CA PHE A 121 -4.92 -7.28 5.74
C PHE A 121 -3.98 -8.02 4.80
N THR A 122 -4.09 -9.35 4.77
CA THR A 122 -3.31 -10.19 3.86
C THR A 122 -4.21 -11.21 3.19
N ALA A 123 -3.92 -11.52 1.94
CA ALA A 123 -4.60 -12.59 1.22
C ALA A 123 -3.61 -13.37 0.35
N SER A 124 -3.89 -14.66 0.21
CA SER A 124 -3.20 -15.53 -0.76
C SER A 124 -4.24 -16.38 -1.47
N LYS A 125 -4.09 -16.49 -2.80
CA LYS A 125 -5.00 -17.28 -3.64
C LYS A 125 -5.08 -18.71 -3.13
N GLY A 126 -6.29 -19.18 -2.85
CA GLY A 126 -6.54 -20.51 -2.29
C GLY A 126 -6.41 -20.64 -0.77
N ALA A 127 -5.77 -19.68 -0.08
CA ALA A 127 -5.61 -19.71 1.39
C ALA A 127 -6.60 -18.82 2.14
N GLY A 128 -7.21 -17.85 1.43
CA GLY A 128 -8.18 -16.92 2.01
C GLY A 128 -7.55 -15.61 2.45
N ALA A 129 -8.31 -14.80 3.21
CA ALA A 129 -7.93 -13.48 3.68
C ALA A 129 -7.88 -13.42 5.21
N TYR A 130 -6.99 -12.56 5.72
CA TYR A 130 -6.72 -12.40 7.14
C TYR A 130 -6.57 -10.91 7.49
N MET A 131 -7.00 -10.55 8.68
CA MET A 131 -6.74 -9.26 9.31
C MET A 131 -6.00 -9.53 10.63
N ASN A 132 -4.79 -9.00 10.78
CA ASN A 132 -3.92 -9.25 11.95
C ASN A 132 -3.87 -10.75 12.33
N ASP A 133 -3.58 -11.62 11.34
CA ASP A 133 -3.53 -13.08 11.45
C ASP A 133 -4.87 -13.78 11.75
N ARG A 134 -5.97 -13.02 11.96
CA ARG A 134 -7.31 -13.56 12.11
C ARG A 134 -7.98 -13.71 10.74
N ARG A 135 -8.45 -14.92 10.43
CA ARG A 135 -9.16 -15.18 9.17
C ARG A 135 -10.45 -14.36 9.09
N ILE A 136 -10.62 -13.68 7.95
CA ILE A 136 -11.83 -12.92 7.65
C ILE A 136 -12.56 -13.51 6.45
N ARG A 137 -13.86 -13.21 6.36
CA ARG A 137 -14.72 -13.59 5.25
C ARG A 137 -15.73 -12.47 5.00
N VAL A 138 -16.23 -12.36 3.77
CA VAL A 138 -17.36 -11.50 3.44
C VAL A 138 -18.59 -11.90 4.25
N SER A 139 -19.40 -10.92 4.60
CA SER A 139 -20.68 -11.17 5.26
C SER A 139 -21.63 -11.93 4.31
N LYS A 140 -22.61 -12.65 4.88
CA LYS A 140 -23.68 -13.29 4.10
C LYS A 140 -24.86 -12.34 3.86
N ARG A 141 -24.75 -11.08 4.28
CA ARG A 141 -25.80 -10.09 4.11
C ARG A 141 -25.88 -9.70 2.63
N ILE A 142 -27.08 -9.75 2.06
CA ILE A 142 -27.33 -9.46 0.64
C ILE A 142 -28.31 -8.30 0.44
N ARG A 143 -28.96 -7.85 1.52
CA ARG A 143 -29.86 -6.71 1.49
C ARG A 143 -29.22 -5.52 2.17
N LEU A 144 -29.47 -4.32 1.65
CA LEU A 144 -28.93 -3.09 2.21
C LEU A 144 -29.45 -2.82 3.64
N GLU A 145 -30.70 -3.21 3.91
CA GLU A 145 -31.34 -3.09 5.23
C GLU A 145 -30.72 -3.99 6.33
N ASP A 146 -29.93 -4.99 5.93
CA ASP A 146 -29.25 -5.91 6.85
C ASP A 146 -27.77 -5.47 7.12
N CYS A 147 -27.32 -4.34 6.54
CA CYS A 147 -25.94 -3.86 6.61
C CYS A 147 -25.72 -2.80 7.69
#